data_ec2343e95c9ac7a33c17432ce4f7c77c
#
_entry.id   ec2343e95c9ac7a33c17432ce4f7c77c
#
_cell.length_a   1.000
_cell.length_b   1.000
_cell.length_c   1.000
_cell.angle_alpha   90.00
_cell.angle_beta   90.00
_cell.angle_gamma   90.00
#
_symmetry.space_group_name_H-M   'P 1'
#
loop_
_entity.id
_entity.type
_entity.pdbx_description
1 polymer ?
#
loop_
_entity_poly.entity_id
_entity_poly.type
_entity_poly.pdbx_seq_one_letter_code
_entity_poly.pdbx_strand_id
1 'polypeptide(L)'
;MSALTETWQIHNRINIYLLEAIDEANLKDLSASKGRNVGEQFSHINNVRLMWLKVADPTLLDGLPKIEKDHITKEALIDALNLSGKAIEQLIDESISGKIKGFKPHATAFLGYFISHESHHRGQIMLALKQSGHPVDQKTQYGLWEWGVR
;
A
#
# COMPACT_ATOMS: atom_id res chain seq x y z
N MET A 1 11.69 -17.51 -6.13
CA MET A 1 10.73 -16.39 -6.10
C MET A 1 10.11 -16.23 -7.47
N SER A 2 8.79 -16.13 -7.51
CA SER A 2 8.09 -15.94 -8.79
C SER A 2 8.14 -14.47 -9.24
N ALA A 3 7.96 -14.22 -10.53
CA ALA A 3 7.87 -12.85 -11.05
C ALA A 3 6.68 -12.08 -10.45
N LEU A 4 5.59 -12.79 -10.09
CA LEU A 4 4.45 -12.18 -9.39
C LEU A 4 4.86 -11.68 -8.00
N THR A 5 5.56 -12.51 -7.24
CA THR A 5 6.03 -12.17 -5.88
C THR A 5 7.01 -11.01 -5.92
N GLU A 6 7.97 -11.03 -6.86
CA GLU A 6 8.92 -9.93 -7.04
C GLU A 6 8.21 -8.63 -7.42
N THR A 7 7.25 -8.69 -8.34
CA THR A 7 6.45 -7.52 -8.75
C THR A 7 5.70 -6.91 -7.55
N TRP A 8 5.12 -7.75 -6.70
CA TRP A 8 4.47 -7.30 -5.47
C TRP A 8 5.45 -6.63 -4.51
N GLN A 9 6.62 -7.23 -4.31
CA GLN A 9 7.67 -6.65 -3.44
C GLN A 9 8.11 -5.28 -3.92
N ILE A 10 8.35 -5.11 -5.22
CA ILE A 10 8.70 -3.81 -5.81
C ILE A 10 7.59 -2.79 -5.53
N HIS A 11 6.35 -3.16 -5.82
CA HIS A 11 5.19 -2.31 -5.59
C HIS A 11 5.08 -1.87 -4.12
N ASN A 12 5.23 -2.79 -3.17
CA ASN A 12 5.18 -2.46 -1.74
C ASN A 12 6.32 -1.53 -1.33
N ARG A 13 7.53 -1.75 -1.84
CA ARG A 13 8.68 -0.86 -1.57
C ARG A 13 8.46 0.54 -2.11
N ILE A 14 7.74 0.69 -3.23
CA ILE A 14 7.36 2.01 -3.78
C ILE A 14 6.43 2.74 -2.80
N ASN A 15 5.47 2.06 -2.19
CA ASN A 15 4.61 2.66 -1.16
C ASN A 15 5.41 3.12 0.05
N ILE A 16 6.32 2.29 0.54
CA ILE A 16 7.20 2.63 1.67
C ILE A 16 8.11 3.80 1.31
N TYR A 17 8.71 3.79 0.12
CA TYR A 17 9.56 4.86 -0.38
C TYR A 17 8.83 6.22 -0.36
N LEU A 18 7.59 6.26 -0.83
CA LEU A 18 6.79 7.49 -0.76
C LEU A 18 6.53 7.91 0.69
N LEU A 19 6.10 6.98 1.53
CA LEU A 19 5.78 7.27 2.93
C LEU A 19 7.00 7.79 3.70
N GLU A 20 8.17 7.22 3.48
CA GLU A 20 9.43 7.66 4.10
C GLU A 20 9.80 9.10 3.71
N ALA A 21 9.43 9.55 2.52
CA ALA A 21 9.71 10.89 2.03
C ALA A 21 8.74 11.97 2.56
N ILE A 22 7.69 11.57 3.28
CA ILE A 22 6.65 12.48 3.80
C ILE A 22 6.95 12.81 5.26
N ASP A 23 6.98 14.11 5.61
CA ASP A 23 7.09 14.53 7.01
C ASP A 23 5.86 14.10 7.79
N GLU A 24 6.06 13.63 9.02
CA GLU A 24 4.97 13.21 9.91
C GLU A 24 3.88 14.28 10.05
N ALA A 25 4.28 15.55 10.16
CA ALA A 25 3.34 16.66 10.25
C ALA A 25 2.39 16.77 9.05
N ASN A 26 2.78 16.23 7.90
CA ASN A 26 2.02 16.33 6.65
C ASN A 26 1.07 15.13 6.43
N LEU A 27 1.03 14.17 7.34
CA LEU A 27 0.06 13.08 7.30
C LEU A 27 -1.39 13.57 7.43
N LYS A 28 -1.60 14.76 7.95
CA LYS A 28 -2.90 15.42 8.06
C LYS A 28 -3.33 16.18 6.80
N ASP A 29 -2.48 16.29 5.79
CA ASP A 29 -2.75 17.06 4.58
C ASP A 29 -3.96 16.50 3.83
N LEU A 30 -4.78 17.43 3.31
CA LEU A 30 -6.01 17.14 2.60
C LEU A 30 -5.95 17.72 1.19
N SER A 31 -6.57 17.04 0.24
CA SER A 31 -6.83 17.62 -1.07
C SER A 31 -7.95 18.66 -1.01
N ALA A 32 -8.05 19.49 -2.04
CA ALA A 32 -9.12 20.48 -2.19
C ALA A 32 -10.53 19.85 -2.17
N SER A 33 -10.65 18.60 -2.64
CA SER A 33 -11.89 17.84 -2.61
C SER A 33 -12.23 17.25 -1.24
N LYS A 34 -11.33 17.38 -0.27
CA LYS A 34 -11.44 16.81 1.08
C LYS A 34 -11.40 15.27 1.05
N GLY A 35 -12.13 14.62 1.95
CA GLY A 35 -12.11 13.17 2.11
C GLY A 35 -11.00 12.70 3.05
N ARG A 36 -10.34 11.59 2.72
CA ARG A 36 -9.23 11.07 3.53
C ARG A 36 -8.01 11.97 3.43
N ASN A 37 -7.37 12.26 4.56
CA ASN A 37 -6.05 12.87 4.57
C ASN A 37 -4.95 11.87 4.15
N VAL A 38 -3.71 12.34 4.03
CA VAL A 38 -2.58 11.51 3.60
C VAL A 38 -2.42 10.25 4.47
N GLY A 39 -2.41 10.40 5.79
CA GLY A 39 -2.29 9.26 6.71
C GLY A 39 -3.45 8.29 6.59
N GLU A 40 -4.68 8.78 6.44
CA GLU A 40 -5.87 7.96 6.25
C GLU A 40 -5.85 7.21 4.90
N GLN A 41 -5.23 7.77 3.87
CA GLN A 41 -5.02 7.09 2.58
C GLN A 41 -4.10 5.87 2.76
N PHE A 42 -2.97 6.03 3.43
CA PHE A 42 -2.07 4.91 3.73
C PHE A 42 -2.72 3.85 4.62
N SER A 43 -3.46 4.30 5.64
CA SER A 43 -4.22 3.40 6.51
C SER A 43 -5.24 2.58 5.71
N HIS A 44 -5.93 3.22 4.77
CA HIS A 44 -6.89 2.55 3.90
C HIS A 44 -6.20 1.50 3.00
N ILE A 45 -5.02 1.81 2.44
CA ILE A 45 -4.22 0.83 1.70
C ILE A 45 -3.97 -0.41 2.56
N ASN A 46 -3.49 -0.23 3.78
CA ASN A 46 -3.26 -1.34 4.71
C ASN A 46 -4.55 -2.13 5.01
N ASN A 47 -5.62 -1.43 5.34
CA ASN A 47 -6.87 -2.07 5.79
C ASN A 47 -7.57 -2.85 4.68
N VAL A 48 -7.41 -2.43 3.42
CA VAL A 48 -7.90 -3.21 2.26
C VAL A 48 -7.10 -4.51 2.09
N ARG A 49 -5.79 -4.48 2.33
CA ARG A 49 -4.99 -5.71 2.36
C ARG A 49 -5.51 -6.69 3.42
N LEU A 50 -5.77 -6.20 4.64
CA LEU A 50 -6.34 -7.03 5.72
C LEU A 50 -7.70 -7.60 5.36
N MET A 51 -8.54 -6.81 4.70
CA MET A 51 -9.86 -7.27 4.23
C MET A 51 -9.73 -8.47 3.27
N TRP A 52 -8.83 -8.39 2.30
CA TRP A 52 -8.61 -9.47 1.34
C TRP A 52 -7.95 -10.69 1.96
N LEU A 53 -7.00 -10.50 2.89
CA LEU A 53 -6.42 -11.60 3.65
C LEU A 53 -7.48 -12.36 4.44
N LYS A 54 -8.41 -11.63 5.07
CA LYS A 54 -9.54 -12.25 5.80
C LYS A 54 -10.41 -13.15 4.90
N VAL A 55 -10.59 -12.76 3.65
CA VAL A 55 -11.38 -13.54 2.68
C VAL A 55 -10.59 -14.73 2.14
N ALA A 56 -9.33 -14.47 1.75
CA ALA A 56 -8.52 -15.46 1.04
C ALA A 56 -7.88 -16.50 1.96
N ASP A 57 -7.23 -16.04 3.02
CA ASP A 57 -6.60 -16.88 4.04
C ASP A 57 -6.54 -16.16 5.39
N PRO A 58 -7.55 -16.35 6.26
CA PRO A 58 -7.59 -15.68 7.57
C PRO A 58 -6.40 -16.00 8.48
N THR A 59 -5.68 -17.10 8.27
CA THR A 59 -4.51 -17.45 9.08
C THR A 59 -3.37 -16.44 8.92
N LEU A 60 -3.30 -15.75 7.78
CA LEU A 60 -2.31 -14.73 7.49
C LEU A 60 -2.57 -13.39 8.20
N LEU A 61 -3.69 -13.25 8.90
CA LEU A 61 -4.00 -12.05 9.68
C LEU A 61 -3.32 -12.03 11.05
N ASP A 62 -2.79 -13.16 11.50
CA ASP A 62 -2.20 -13.24 12.83
C ASP A 62 -1.05 -12.24 13.00
N GLY A 63 -1.13 -11.44 14.06
CA GLY A 63 -0.14 -10.40 14.36
C GLY A 63 -0.16 -9.17 13.45
N LEU A 64 -1.12 -9.03 12.54
CA LEU A 64 -1.21 -7.86 11.65
C LEU A 64 -2.01 -6.74 12.32
N PRO A 65 -1.42 -5.54 12.46
CA PRO A 65 -2.13 -4.41 13.05
C PRO A 65 -3.14 -3.81 12.07
N LYS A 66 -4.36 -3.54 12.55
CA LYS A 66 -5.27 -2.62 11.92
C LYS A 66 -4.94 -1.20 12.40
N ILE A 67 -4.84 -0.25 11.49
CA ILE A 67 -4.57 1.14 11.85
C ILE A 67 -5.90 1.82 12.21
N GLU A 68 -6.02 2.24 13.45
CA GLU A 68 -7.16 3.02 13.92
C GLU A 68 -6.97 4.51 13.60
N LYS A 69 -8.06 5.21 13.33
CA LYS A 69 -8.06 6.59 12.87
C LYS A 69 -7.32 7.55 13.81
N ASP A 70 -7.38 7.31 15.10
CA ASP A 70 -6.78 8.17 16.13
C ASP A 70 -5.31 7.82 16.43
N HIS A 71 -4.75 6.80 15.78
CA HIS A 71 -3.40 6.29 16.03
C HIS A 71 -2.54 6.24 14.76
N ILE A 72 -2.76 7.18 13.83
CA ILE A 72 -2.02 7.23 12.58
C ILE A 72 -0.70 7.98 12.81
N THR A 73 0.40 7.23 12.84
CA THR A 73 1.77 7.76 12.86
C THR A 73 2.54 7.18 11.68
N LYS A 74 3.60 7.88 11.28
CA LYS A 74 4.47 7.41 10.18
C LYS A 74 5.06 6.03 10.49
N GLU A 75 5.56 5.84 11.72
CA GLU A 75 6.11 4.57 12.17
C GLU A 75 5.08 3.44 12.12
N ALA A 76 3.88 3.67 12.66
CA ALA A 76 2.82 2.67 12.65
C ALA A 76 2.39 2.29 11.22
N LEU A 77 2.34 3.26 10.32
CA LEU A 77 2.02 3.01 8.90
C LEU A 77 3.10 2.19 8.21
N ILE A 78 4.38 2.52 8.42
CA ILE A 78 5.51 1.77 7.83
C ILE A 78 5.48 0.33 8.33
N ASP A 79 5.33 0.11 9.63
CA ASP A 79 5.27 -1.23 10.23
C ASP A 79 4.09 -2.03 9.68
N ALA A 80 2.90 -1.42 9.64
CA ALA A 80 1.70 -2.07 9.12
C ALA A 80 1.84 -2.46 7.65
N LEU A 81 2.34 -1.56 6.79
CA LEU A 81 2.53 -1.83 5.37
C LEU A 81 3.60 -2.90 5.11
N ASN A 82 4.66 -2.94 5.92
CA ASN A 82 5.67 -4.01 5.83
C ASN A 82 5.07 -5.37 6.21
N LEU A 83 4.33 -5.44 7.31
CA LEU A 83 3.72 -6.69 7.78
C LEU A 83 2.61 -7.18 6.84
N SER A 84 1.68 -6.31 6.46
CA SER A 84 0.62 -6.67 5.51
C SER A 84 1.18 -6.98 4.11
N GLY A 85 2.24 -6.28 3.72
CA GLY A 85 2.95 -6.55 2.47
C GLY A 85 3.51 -7.96 2.42
N LYS A 86 4.13 -8.41 3.51
CA LYS A 86 4.63 -9.80 3.63
C LYS A 86 3.50 -10.84 3.63
N ALA A 87 2.39 -10.55 4.27
CA ALA A 87 1.25 -11.46 4.26
C ALA A 87 0.63 -11.62 2.86
N ILE A 88 0.49 -10.53 2.11
CA ILE A 88 0.03 -10.57 0.71
C ILE A 88 1.06 -11.29 -0.18
N GLU A 89 2.36 -11.07 0.03
CA GLU A 89 3.43 -11.80 -0.65
C GLU A 89 3.28 -13.30 -0.46
N GLN A 90 3.08 -13.75 0.79
CA GLN A 90 2.87 -15.16 1.11
C GLN A 90 1.62 -15.70 0.43
N LEU A 91 0.50 -14.98 0.47
CA LEU A 91 -0.73 -15.38 -0.20
C LEU A 91 -0.54 -15.58 -1.71
N ILE A 92 0.20 -14.68 -2.36
CA ILE A 92 0.51 -14.79 -3.79
C ILE A 92 1.43 -15.99 -4.06
N ASP A 93 2.44 -16.17 -3.25
CA ASP A 93 3.43 -17.25 -3.42
C ASP A 93 2.82 -18.65 -3.20
N GLU A 94 1.90 -18.76 -2.26
CA GLU A 94 1.17 -20.00 -1.95
C GLU A 94 0.05 -20.32 -2.94
N SER A 95 -0.28 -19.41 -3.87
CA SER A 95 -1.33 -19.63 -4.88
C SER A 95 -0.87 -20.60 -5.98
N ILE A 96 -0.53 -21.82 -5.58
CA ILE A 96 0.02 -22.89 -6.45
C ILE A 96 -0.85 -23.15 -7.68
N SER A 97 -2.17 -23.05 -7.53
CA SER A 97 -3.13 -23.21 -8.62
C SER A 97 -3.35 -21.93 -9.45
N GLY A 98 -2.65 -20.85 -9.14
CA GLY A 98 -2.88 -19.53 -9.73
C GLY A 98 -4.21 -18.90 -9.34
N LYS A 99 -4.88 -19.41 -8.30
CA LYS A 99 -6.19 -18.92 -7.84
C LYS A 99 -6.08 -18.32 -6.44
N ILE A 100 -6.83 -17.26 -6.21
CA ILE A 100 -7.00 -16.64 -4.89
C ILE A 100 -8.45 -16.85 -4.45
N LYS A 101 -8.66 -17.44 -3.27
CA LYS A 101 -10.01 -17.65 -2.73
C LYS A 101 -10.75 -16.30 -2.61
N GLY A 102 -11.95 -16.25 -3.15
CA GLY A 102 -12.79 -15.05 -3.11
C GLY A 102 -12.49 -14.01 -4.17
N PHE A 103 -11.44 -14.20 -4.98
CA PHE A 103 -11.09 -13.30 -6.08
C PHE A 103 -11.06 -14.02 -7.43
N LYS A 104 -11.54 -13.38 -8.46
CA LYS A 104 -11.52 -13.89 -9.85
C LYS A 104 -10.84 -12.86 -10.76
N PRO A 105 -10.15 -13.29 -11.84
CA PRO A 105 -10.08 -14.67 -12.32
C PRO A 105 -8.89 -15.48 -11.73
N HIS A 106 -7.77 -14.83 -11.39
CA HIS A 106 -6.53 -15.53 -10.99
C HIS A 106 -5.57 -14.60 -10.23
N ALA A 107 -4.49 -15.17 -9.68
CA ALA A 107 -3.51 -14.45 -8.86
C ALA A 107 -2.84 -13.26 -9.57
N THR A 108 -2.58 -13.37 -10.87
CA THR A 108 -2.01 -12.24 -11.64
C THR A 108 -2.99 -11.05 -11.68
N ALA A 109 -4.28 -11.31 -11.85
CA ALA A 109 -5.29 -10.27 -11.81
C ALA A 109 -5.47 -9.69 -10.39
N PHE A 110 -5.30 -10.51 -9.36
CA PHE A 110 -5.29 -10.06 -7.97
C PHE A 110 -4.14 -9.08 -7.71
N LEU A 111 -2.94 -9.40 -8.17
CA LEU A 111 -1.80 -8.49 -8.13
C LEU A 111 -2.09 -7.20 -8.89
N GLY A 112 -2.63 -7.29 -10.10
CA GLY A 112 -3.03 -6.13 -10.90
C GLY A 112 -4.06 -5.25 -10.19
N TYR A 113 -5.03 -5.86 -9.52
CA TYR A 113 -6.02 -5.15 -8.70
C TYR A 113 -5.34 -4.35 -7.59
N PHE A 114 -4.43 -4.96 -6.82
CA PHE A 114 -3.73 -4.26 -5.75
C PHE A 114 -2.88 -3.12 -6.27
N ILE A 115 -2.11 -3.34 -7.34
CA ILE A 115 -1.29 -2.29 -7.95
C ILE A 115 -2.17 -1.12 -8.39
N SER A 116 -3.30 -1.39 -9.05
CA SER A 116 -4.23 -0.36 -9.51
C SER A 116 -4.86 0.40 -8.33
N HIS A 117 -5.35 -0.31 -7.34
CA HIS A 117 -5.98 0.27 -6.14
C HIS A 117 -5.01 1.14 -5.35
N GLU A 118 -3.83 0.62 -5.06
CA GLU A 118 -2.85 1.33 -4.25
C GLU A 118 -2.20 2.48 -5.03
N SER A 119 -2.01 2.35 -6.34
CA SER A 119 -1.53 3.44 -7.21
C SER A 119 -2.55 4.58 -7.29
N HIS A 120 -3.84 4.27 -7.32
CA HIS A 120 -4.90 5.27 -7.23
C HIS A 120 -4.77 6.09 -5.94
N HIS A 121 -4.57 5.43 -4.80
CA HIS A 121 -4.39 6.11 -3.52
C HIS A 121 -3.06 6.87 -3.45
N ARG A 122 -1.97 6.37 -4.02
CA ARG A 122 -0.72 7.14 -4.13
C ARG A 122 -0.93 8.44 -4.90
N GLY A 123 -1.67 8.41 -6.00
CA GLY A 123 -2.02 9.61 -6.76
C GLY A 123 -2.80 10.64 -5.92
N GLN A 124 -3.77 10.17 -5.12
CA GLN A 124 -4.53 11.01 -4.19
C GLN A 124 -3.64 11.59 -3.08
N ILE A 125 -2.71 10.81 -2.55
CA ILE A 125 -1.73 11.26 -1.56
C ILE A 125 -0.86 12.37 -2.14
N MET A 126 -0.30 12.16 -3.33
CA MET A 126 0.54 13.16 -4.00
C MET A 126 -0.21 14.46 -4.25
N LEU A 127 -1.47 14.37 -4.66
CA LEU A 127 -2.33 15.54 -4.88
C LEU A 127 -2.62 16.28 -3.56
N ALA A 128 -2.95 15.56 -2.50
CA ALA A 128 -3.21 16.17 -1.18
C ALA A 128 -1.98 16.94 -0.66
N LEU A 129 -0.79 16.34 -0.76
CA LEU A 129 0.47 16.98 -0.38
C LEU A 129 0.72 18.24 -1.20
N LYS A 130 0.56 18.16 -2.53
CA LYS A 130 0.78 19.30 -3.42
C LYS A 130 -0.19 20.44 -3.15
N GLN A 131 -1.47 20.16 -2.98
CA GLN A 131 -2.49 21.16 -2.72
C GLN A 131 -2.38 21.76 -1.32
N SER A 132 -1.77 21.06 -0.38
CA SER A 132 -1.49 21.56 0.96
C SER A 132 -0.18 22.36 1.05
N GLY A 133 0.55 22.52 -0.05
CA GLY A 133 1.81 23.24 -0.08
C GLY A 133 3.03 22.44 0.34
N HIS A 134 2.92 21.12 0.41
CA HIS A 134 3.98 20.20 0.85
C HIS A 134 4.28 19.12 -0.22
N PRO A 135 4.45 19.48 -1.51
CA PRO A 135 4.74 18.47 -2.52
C PRO A 135 6.04 17.73 -2.19
N VAL A 136 6.08 16.43 -2.48
CA VAL A 136 7.34 15.71 -2.43
C VAL A 136 8.29 16.26 -3.50
N ASP A 137 9.59 16.18 -3.24
CA ASP A 137 10.59 16.69 -4.16
C ASP A 137 10.59 15.93 -5.50
N GLN A 138 11.22 16.53 -6.50
CA GLN A 138 11.28 15.97 -7.86
C GLN A 138 11.98 14.60 -7.89
N LYS A 139 13.04 14.44 -7.10
CA LYS A 139 13.75 13.16 -6.99
C LYS A 139 12.84 12.05 -6.49
N THR A 140 12.04 12.32 -5.48
CA THR A 140 11.05 11.36 -4.95
C THR A 140 9.98 11.05 -5.98
N GLN A 141 9.47 12.07 -6.68
CA GLN A 141 8.46 11.87 -7.72
C GLN A 141 8.95 10.93 -8.81
N TYR A 142 10.15 11.13 -9.34
CA TYR A 142 10.75 10.23 -10.33
C TYR A 142 11.07 8.85 -9.75
N GLY A 143 11.53 8.80 -8.50
CA GLY A 143 11.85 7.55 -7.80
C GLY A 143 10.68 6.59 -7.68
N LEU A 144 9.44 7.07 -7.70
CA LEU A 144 8.24 6.23 -7.71
C LEU A 144 8.11 5.37 -8.98
N TRP A 145 8.80 5.75 -10.06
CA TRP A 145 8.77 5.06 -11.35
C TRP A 145 10.02 4.21 -11.62
N GLU A 146 10.98 4.25 -10.74
CA GLU A 146 12.25 3.54 -10.88
C GLU A 146 12.14 2.08 -10.42
N TRP A 147 11.30 1.31 -11.07
CA TRP A 147 11.01 -0.08 -10.68
C TRP A 147 12.22 -1.00 -10.68
N GLY A 148 13.20 -0.74 -11.51
CA GLY A 148 14.41 -1.57 -11.61
C GLY A 148 15.40 -1.42 -10.45
N VAL A 149 15.18 -0.43 -9.57
CA VAL A 149 16.04 -0.15 -8.40
C VAL A 149 15.28 -0.21 -7.07
N ARG A 150 13.97 -0.55 -7.09
CA ARG A 150 13.15 -0.69 -5.89
C ARG A 150 13.10 -2.12 -5.36
#